data_4b1701d0191f01582c7e9e022142a4d1
#
_entry.id   4b1701d0191f01582c7e9e022142a4d1
#
_cell.length_a   1.000
_cell.length_b   1.000
_cell.length_c   1.000
_cell.angle_alpha   90.00
_cell.angle_beta   90.00
_cell.angle_gamma   90.00
#
_symmetry.space_group_name_H-M   'P 1'
#
loop_
_entity.id
_entity.type
_entity.pdbx_description
1 polymer ?
#
loop_
_entity_poly.entity_id
_entity_poly.type
_entity_poly.pdbx_seq_one_letter_code
_entity_poly.pdbx_strand_id
1 'polypeptide(L)'
;MDQLSNFISEYLKTCETVQKLNSKTIKAYRIDLSQFHTFMLPLEDFTEKNTLNSFLSLLHQKYKPKTVKRKIATLKAFFHYLVYEELLSQSPFEKLNVKFREPQVLPRTVPDTIIEIFLRTMYRQKNWRLQHINTIRSFVI
;
A
#
# COMPACT_ATOMS: atom_id res chain seq x y z
N MET A 1 1.84 -18.17 -23.90
CA MET A 1 1.73 -17.20 -22.78
C MET A 1 1.45 -17.99 -21.52
N ASP A 2 2.14 -17.64 -20.45
CA ASP A 2 1.91 -18.27 -19.15
C ASP A 2 0.53 -17.95 -18.63
N GLN A 3 -0.11 -18.91 -17.99
CA GLN A 3 -1.41 -18.74 -17.35
C GLN A 3 -1.44 -17.55 -16.38
N LEU A 4 -0.37 -17.38 -15.60
CA LEU A 4 -0.22 -16.25 -14.67
C LEU A 4 -0.20 -14.89 -15.38
N SER A 5 0.49 -14.79 -16.52
CA SER A 5 0.53 -13.56 -17.33
C SER A 5 -0.86 -13.15 -17.82
N ASN A 6 -1.67 -14.11 -18.25
CA ASN A 6 -3.05 -13.86 -18.66
C ASN A 6 -3.91 -13.38 -17.49
N PHE A 7 -3.83 -14.01 -16.34
CA PHE A 7 -4.56 -13.59 -15.13
C PHE A 7 -4.18 -12.18 -14.68
N ILE A 8 -2.90 -11.83 -14.74
CA ILE A 8 -2.43 -10.47 -14.40
C ILE A 8 -3.00 -9.45 -15.38
N SER A 9 -3.01 -9.75 -16.68
CA SER A 9 -3.54 -8.85 -17.72
C SER A 9 -5.03 -8.60 -17.55
N GLU A 10 -5.81 -9.63 -17.27
CA GLU A 10 -7.24 -9.54 -17.01
C GLU A 10 -7.54 -8.76 -15.73
N TYR A 11 -6.79 -9.02 -14.66
CA TYR A 11 -6.94 -8.27 -13.42
C TYR A 11 -6.66 -6.78 -13.60
N LEU A 12 -5.56 -6.41 -14.26
CA LEU A 12 -5.25 -5.00 -14.52
C LEU A 12 -6.31 -4.33 -15.38
N LYS A 13 -6.86 -5.02 -16.38
CA LYS A 13 -7.96 -4.53 -17.18
C LYS A 13 -9.22 -4.30 -16.33
N THR A 14 -9.54 -5.21 -15.43
CA THR A 14 -10.65 -5.06 -14.48
C THR A 14 -10.46 -3.87 -13.55
N CYS A 15 -9.23 -3.67 -13.04
CA CYS A 15 -8.89 -2.51 -12.23
C CYS A 15 -9.09 -1.18 -12.98
N GLU A 16 -8.79 -1.14 -14.28
CA GLU A 16 -8.97 0.05 -15.12
C GLU A 16 -10.44 0.31 -15.48
N THR A 17 -11.15 -0.72 -15.90
CA THR A 17 -12.49 -0.59 -16.50
C THR A 17 -13.63 -0.65 -15.49
N VAL A 18 -13.57 -1.58 -14.56
CA VAL A 18 -14.65 -1.84 -13.58
C VAL A 18 -14.42 -1.08 -12.28
N GLN A 19 -13.24 -1.22 -11.69
CA GLN A 19 -12.93 -0.57 -10.42
C GLN A 19 -12.53 0.91 -10.58
N LYS A 20 -12.21 1.34 -11.79
CA LYS A 20 -11.81 2.72 -12.13
C LYS A 20 -10.75 3.29 -11.19
N LEU A 21 -9.74 2.47 -10.86
CA LEU A 21 -8.65 2.87 -9.99
C LEU A 21 -7.81 3.99 -10.61
N ASN A 22 -7.19 4.78 -9.75
CA ASN A 22 -6.30 5.86 -10.18
C ASN A 22 -5.13 5.28 -11.01
N SER A 23 -4.74 5.99 -12.06
CA SER A 23 -3.64 5.61 -12.96
C SER A 23 -2.32 5.33 -12.23
N LYS A 24 -2.03 6.07 -11.15
CA LYS A 24 -0.85 5.83 -10.31
C LYS A 24 -0.92 4.48 -9.58
N THR A 25 -2.11 4.10 -9.11
CA THR A 25 -2.35 2.80 -8.46
C THR A 25 -2.18 1.66 -9.46
N ILE A 26 -2.75 1.79 -10.65
CA ILE A 26 -2.64 0.79 -11.72
C ILE A 26 -1.19 0.61 -12.15
N LYS A 27 -0.44 1.71 -12.29
CA LYS A 27 0.99 1.67 -12.60
C LYS A 27 1.78 0.93 -11.51
N ALA A 28 1.49 1.18 -10.24
CA ALA A 28 2.11 0.47 -9.12
C ALA A 28 1.76 -1.02 -9.14
N TYR A 29 0.51 -1.39 -9.36
CA TYR A 29 0.06 -2.78 -9.48
C TYR A 29 0.76 -3.50 -10.63
N ARG A 30 0.86 -2.87 -11.78
CA ARG A 30 1.57 -3.42 -12.94
C ARG A 30 3.02 -3.73 -12.64
N ILE A 31 3.74 -2.82 -11.97
CA ILE A 31 5.14 -3.04 -11.58
C ILE A 31 5.25 -4.18 -10.57
N ASP A 32 4.40 -4.20 -9.55
CA ASP A 32 4.45 -5.20 -8.48
C ASP A 32 4.12 -6.60 -8.99
N LEU A 33 3.10 -6.73 -9.83
CA LEU A 33 2.69 -8.00 -10.44
C LEU A 33 3.68 -8.48 -11.50
N SER A 34 4.30 -7.57 -12.25
CA SER A 34 5.37 -7.93 -13.19
C SER A 34 6.59 -8.51 -12.46
N GLN A 35 6.97 -7.96 -11.32
CA GLN A 35 8.07 -8.51 -10.52
C GLN A 35 7.71 -9.89 -9.93
N PHE A 36 6.48 -10.06 -9.49
CA PHE A 36 5.97 -11.35 -9.03
C PHE A 36 5.99 -12.38 -10.16
N HIS A 37 5.48 -12.03 -11.33
CA HIS A 37 5.51 -12.89 -12.51
C HIS A 37 6.93 -13.32 -12.88
N THR A 38 7.87 -12.38 -12.94
CA THR A 38 9.29 -12.66 -13.26
C THR A 38 9.91 -13.64 -12.25
N PHE A 39 9.57 -13.51 -10.97
CA PHE A 39 10.04 -14.43 -9.95
C PHE A 39 9.45 -15.83 -10.12
N MET A 40 8.18 -15.93 -10.54
CA MET A 40 7.44 -17.18 -10.69
C MET A 40 7.73 -17.91 -12.01
N LEU A 41 8.29 -17.22 -13.03
CA LEU A 41 8.57 -17.81 -14.35
C LEU A 41 9.28 -19.17 -14.33
N PRO A 42 10.33 -19.38 -13.49
CA PRO A 42 11.03 -20.66 -13.42
C PRO A 42 10.29 -21.70 -12.57
N LEU A 43 9.16 -21.36 -11.96
CA LEU A 43 8.43 -22.17 -11.00
C LEU A 43 7.09 -22.61 -11.59
N GLU A 44 6.68 -23.84 -11.36
CA GLU A 44 5.47 -24.40 -11.94
C GLU A 44 4.19 -23.94 -11.23
N ASP A 45 4.28 -23.73 -9.89
CA ASP A 45 3.11 -23.38 -9.07
C ASP A 45 3.32 -22.07 -8.30
N PHE A 46 2.59 -21.03 -8.75
CA PHE A 46 2.58 -19.72 -8.10
C PHE A 46 1.67 -19.64 -6.87
N THR A 47 0.96 -20.71 -6.54
CA THR A 47 0.08 -20.80 -5.36
C THR A 47 0.73 -21.54 -4.19
N GLU A 48 1.88 -22.16 -4.42
CA GLU A 48 2.58 -22.91 -3.39
C GLU A 48 3.08 -22.02 -2.26
N LYS A 49 2.79 -22.44 -1.02
CA LYS A 49 3.15 -21.68 0.19
C LYS A 49 4.66 -21.43 0.32
N ASN A 50 5.50 -22.42 0.00
CA ASN A 50 6.96 -22.28 0.12
C ASN A 50 7.51 -21.28 -0.89
N THR A 51 7.00 -21.33 -2.11
CA THR A 51 7.34 -20.39 -3.19
C THR A 51 6.97 -18.96 -2.82
N LEU A 52 5.77 -18.74 -2.28
CA LEU A 52 5.33 -17.43 -1.81
C LEU A 52 6.16 -16.93 -0.63
N ASN A 53 6.50 -17.78 0.33
CA ASN A 53 7.39 -17.41 1.44
C ASN A 53 8.78 -16.99 0.94
N SER A 54 9.32 -17.70 -0.06
CA SER A 54 10.60 -17.32 -0.67
C SER A 54 10.54 -15.96 -1.35
N PHE A 55 9.45 -15.68 -2.07
CA PHE A 55 9.23 -14.36 -2.65
C PHE A 55 9.09 -13.27 -1.60
N LEU A 56 8.32 -13.50 -0.52
CA LEU A 56 8.19 -12.56 0.59
C LEU A 56 9.53 -12.27 1.26
N SER A 57 10.35 -13.29 1.48
CA SER A 57 11.70 -13.14 2.03
C SER A 57 12.59 -12.29 1.14
N LEU A 58 12.53 -12.49 -0.18
CA LEU A 58 13.23 -11.67 -1.16
C LEU A 58 12.79 -10.19 -1.09
N LEU A 59 11.49 -9.95 -0.97
CA LEU A 59 10.96 -8.59 -0.84
C LEU A 59 11.49 -7.91 0.43
N HIS A 60 11.52 -8.60 1.56
CA HIS A 60 12.04 -8.06 2.82
C HIS A 60 13.54 -7.75 2.76
N GLN A 61 14.32 -8.53 2.02
CA GLN A 61 15.75 -8.27 1.83
C GLN A 61 16.00 -7.07 0.92
N LYS A 62 15.18 -6.91 -0.12
CA LYS A 62 15.44 -5.94 -1.20
C LYS A 62 14.81 -4.57 -0.96
N TYR A 63 13.70 -4.50 -0.23
CA TYR A 63 12.88 -3.29 -0.11
C TYR A 63 12.65 -2.86 1.35
N LYS A 64 12.38 -1.58 1.53
CA LYS A 64 11.98 -1.02 2.83
C LYS A 64 10.60 -1.55 3.26
N PRO A 65 10.30 -1.64 4.58
CA PRO A 65 9.04 -2.20 5.09
C PRO A 65 7.78 -1.60 4.48
N LYS A 66 7.74 -0.30 4.26
CA LYS A 66 6.59 0.39 3.62
C LYS A 66 6.35 -0.08 2.19
N THR A 67 7.42 -0.30 1.42
CA THR A 67 7.34 -0.81 0.05
C THR A 67 6.90 -2.27 0.03
N VAL A 68 7.43 -3.09 0.92
CA VAL A 68 7.04 -4.50 1.07
C VAL A 68 5.56 -4.61 1.40
N LYS A 69 5.06 -3.81 2.35
CA LYS A 69 3.65 -3.77 2.72
C LYS A 69 2.75 -3.46 1.53
N ARG A 70 3.11 -2.45 0.71
CA ARG A 70 2.39 -2.10 -0.51
C ARG A 70 2.35 -3.27 -1.50
N LYS A 71 3.51 -3.89 -1.78
CA LYS A 71 3.62 -5.02 -2.71
C LYS A 71 2.78 -6.23 -2.27
N ILE A 72 2.80 -6.55 -0.99
CA ILE A 72 1.97 -7.63 -0.45
C ILE A 72 0.49 -7.29 -0.51
N ALA A 73 0.10 -6.03 -0.28
CA ALA A 73 -1.29 -5.61 -0.46
C ALA A 73 -1.76 -5.78 -1.92
N THR A 74 -0.90 -5.45 -2.89
CA THR A 74 -1.17 -5.69 -4.32
C THR A 74 -1.38 -7.17 -4.61
N LEU A 75 -0.51 -8.04 -4.10
CA LEU A 75 -0.64 -9.50 -4.29
C LEU A 75 -1.91 -10.05 -3.63
N LYS A 76 -2.23 -9.62 -2.41
CA LYS A 76 -3.47 -10.03 -1.74
C LYS A 76 -4.71 -9.64 -2.55
N ALA A 77 -4.74 -8.43 -3.09
CA ALA A 77 -5.83 -7.96 -3.94
C ALA A 77 -5.95 -8.79 -5.23
N PHE A 78 -4.81 -9.12 -5.86
CA PHE A 78 -4.77 -9.97 -7.04
C PHE A 78 -5.28 -11.40 -6.75
N PHE A 79 -4.81 -12.05 -5.69
CA PHE A 79 -5.28 -13.38 -5.33
C PHE A 79 -6.75 -13.38 -4.88
N HIS A 80 -7.21 -12.32 -4.24
CA HIS A 80 -8.63 -12.16 -3.92
C HIS A 80 -9.49 -12.10 -5.19
N TYR A 81 -9.02 -11.38 -6.22
CA TYR A 81 -9.66 -11.35 -7.54
C TYR A 81 -9.73 -12.74 -8.16
N LEU A 82 -8.63 -13.52 -8.13
CA LEU A 82 -8.62 -14.89 -8.68
C LEU A 82 -9.61 -15.81 -7.97
N VAL A 83 -9.79 -15.66 -6.67
CA VAL A 83 -10.80 -16.41 -5.91
C VAL A 83 -12.21 -15.95 -6.27
N TYR A 84 -12.42 -14.64 -6.41
CA TYR A 84 -13.71 -14.06 -6.79
C TYR A 84 -14.17 -14.51 -8.19
N GLU A 85 -13.26 -14.60 -9.15
CA GLU A 85 -13.50 -15.10 -10.50
C GLU A 85 -13.52 -16.65 -10.59
N GLU A 86 -13.49 -17.33 -9.44
CA GLU A 86 -13.50 -18.81 -9.35
C GLU A 86 -12.31 -19.49 -10.06
N LEU A 87 -11.24 -18.74 -10.35
CA LEU A 87 -10.00 -19.25 -10.94
C LEU A 87 -9.13 -19.98 -9.92
N LEU A 88 -9.30 -19.65 -8.64
CA LEU A 88 -8.70 -20.35 -7.50
C LEU A 88 -9.77 -20.66 -6.45
N SER A 89 -9.67 -21.83 -5.82
CA SER A 89 -10.60 -22.23 -4.75
C SER A 89 -10.36 -21.47 -3.45
N GLN A 90 -9.12 -21.09 -3.16
CA GLN A 90 -8.72 -20.42 -1.93
C GLN A 90 -7.49 -19.54 -2.15
N SER A 91 -7.44 -18.38 -1.47
CA SER A 91 -6.25 -17.53 -1.50
C SER A 91 -5.09 -18.16 -0.72
N PRO A 92 -3.91 -18.30 -1.32
CA PRO A 92 -2.74 -18.82 -0.62
C PRO A 92 -2.29 -17.93 0.53
N PHE A 93 -2.66 -16.64 0.53
CA PHE A 93 -2.34 -15.69 1.60
C PHE A 93 -3.13 -15.93 2.89
N GLU A 94 -4.24 -16.65 2.86
CA GLU A 94 -4.98 -17.03 4.08
C GLU A 94 -4.16 -17.95 4.98
N LYS A 95 -3.33 -18.80 4.39
CA LYS A 95 -2.44 -19.74 5.09
C LYS A 95 -1.08 -19.14 5.45
N LEU A 96 -0.79 -17.92 4.97
CA LEU A 96 0.45 -17.21 5.22
C LEU A 96 0.27 -16.25 6.39
N ASN A 97 1.00 -16.48 7.49
CA ASN A 97 1.02 -15.56 8.62
C ASN A 97 1.96 -14.37 8.32
N VAL A 98 1.48 -13.42 7.52
CA VAL A 98 2.26 -12.23 7.13
C VAL A 98 2.11 -11.19 8.22
N LYS A 99 2.91 -11.29 9.29
CA LYS A 99 3.00 -10.28 10.34
C LYS A 99 4.07 -9.26 9.98
N PHE A 100 3.66 -8.01 9.78
CA PHE A 100 4.59 -6.88 9.68
C PHE A 100 4.81 -6.28 11.07
N ARG A 101 6.04 -6.31 11.55
CA ARG A 101 6.47 -5.41 12.62
C ARG A 101 6.95 -4.12 11.95
N GLU A 102 6.07 -3.17 11.77
CA GLU A 102 6.51 -1.80 11.51
C GLU A 102 7.07 -1.24 12.80
N PRO A 103 8.28 -0.65 12.78
CA PRO A 103 8.69 0.19 13.90
C PRO A 103 7.62 1.28 14.04
N GLN A 104 7.03 1.41 15.21
CA GLN A 104 6.12 2.50 15.51
C GLN A 104 6.93 3.80 15.42
N VAL A 105 6.81 4.47 14.29
CA VAL A 105 7.29 5.85 14.17
C VAL A 105 6.29 6.70 14.90
N LEU A 106 6.69 7.25 16.04
CA LEU A 106 5.89 8.23 16.75
C LEU A 106 5.49 9.35 15.80
N PRO A 107 4.23 9.83 15.84
CA PRO A 107 3.80 10.96 15.04
C PRO A 107 4.77 12.11 15.27
N ARG A 108 5.24 12.75 14.20
CA ARG A 108 6.07 13.94 14.32
C ARG A 108 5.23 15.03 14.97
N THR A 109 5.49 15.29 16.23
CA THR A 109 4.91 16.43 16.92
C THR A 109 5.58 17.70 16.41
N VAL A 110 4.78 18.73 16.15
CA VAL A 110 5.32 20.06 15.80
C VAL A 110 5.95 20.61 17.09
N PRO A 111 7.24 21.06 17.08
CA PRO A 111 7.84 21.67 18.25
C PRO A 111 7.05 22.87 18.75
N ASP A 112 6.94 23.02 20.07
CA ASP A 112 6.20 24.12 20.72
C ASP A 112 6.68 25.50 20.25
N THR A 113 7.99 25.65 19.99
CA THR A 113 8.58 26.85 19.41
C THR A 113 7.99 27.26 18.07
N ILE A 114 7.70 26.31 17.19
CA ILE A 114 7.08 26.58 15.89
C ILE A 114 5.60 26.97 16.07
N ILE A 115 4.90 26.35 16.99
CA ILE A 115 3.51 26.72 17.35
C ILE A 115 3.46 28.13 17.89
N GLU A 116 4.39 28.53 18.79
CA GLU A 116 4.48 29.88 19.30
C GLU A 116 4.75 30.92 18.21
N ILE A 117 5.71 30.67 17.32
CA ILE A 117 6.00 31.54 16.19
C ILE A 117 4.78 31.70 15.29
N PHE A 118 4.11 30.62 14.99
CA PHE A 118 2.89 30.61 14.18
C PHE A 118 1.79 31.47 14.84
N LEU A 119 1.51 31.25 16.13
CA LEU A 119 0.50 32.02 16.87
C LEU A 119 0.86 33.50 16.94
N ARG A 120 2.12 33.86 17.23
CA ARG A 120 2.59 35.28 17.24
C ARG A 120 2.40 35.95 15.87
N THR A 121 2.73 35.25 14.78
CA THR A 121 2.56 35.76 13.42
C THR A 121 1.09 36.00 13.12
N MET A 122 0.23 35.09 13.55
CA MET A 122 -1.22 35.20 13.37
C MET A 122 -1.83 36.40 14.15
N TYR A 123 -1.40 36.59 15.41
CA TYR A 123 -1.84 37.74 16.23
C TYR A 123 -1.38 39.09 15.68
N ARG A 124 -0.29 39.17 14.94
CA ARG A 124 0.21 40.40 14.30
C ARG A 124 -0.55 40.80 13.03
N GLN A 125 -1.25 39.85 12.39
CA GLN A 125 -2.02 40.14 11.19
C GLN A 125 -3.34 40.84 11.55
N LYS A 126 -3.45 42.13 11.28
CA LYS A 126 -4.62 42.99 11.61
C LYS A 126 -5.96 42.52 11.04
N ASN A 127 -5.97 41.57 10.10
CA ASN A 127 -7.18 41.10 9.40
C ASN A 127 -7.74 39.80 9.95
N TRP A 128 -7.24 39.26 11.07
CA TRP A 128 -7.73 38.03 11.65
C TRP A 128 -8.97 38.26 12.51
N ARG A 129 -10.07 37.63 12.13
CA ARG A 129 -11.30 37.65 12.92
C ARG A 129 -11.11 36.77 14.17
N LEU A 130 -11.64 37.21 15.30
CA LEU A 130 -11.60 36.49 16.59
C LEU A 130 -12.04 35.02 16.50
N GLN A 131 -12.96 34.69 15.58
CA GLN A 131 -13.42 33.31 15.34
C GLN A 131 -12.30 32.37 14.91
N HIS A 132 -11.35 32.84 14.08
CA HIS A 132 -10.23 32.01 13.66
C HIS A 132 -9.20 31.78 14.79
N ILE A 133 -9.01 32.76 15.65
CA ILE A 133 -8.14 32.66 16.82
C ILE A 133 -8.68 31.60 17.80
N ASN A 134 -9.98 31.61 18.06
CA ASN A 134 -10.61 30.61 18.93
C ASN A 134 -10.55 29.18 18.37
N THR A 135 -10.72 29.04 17.06
CA THR A 135 -10.57 27.75 16.38
C THR A 135 -9.16 27.19 16.53
N ILE A 136 -8.13 28.02 16.34
CA ILE A 136 -6.72 27.63 16.51
C ILE A 136 -6.43 27.23 17.96
N ARG A 137 -6.93 27.96 18.95
CA ARG A 137 -6.77 27.64 20.38
C ARG A 137 -7.38 26.28 20.74
N SER A 138 -8.50 25.89 20.15
CA SER A 138 -9.13 24.59 20.38
C SER A 138 -8.31 23.41 19.85
N PHE A 139 -7.42 23.62 18.90
CA PHE A 139 -6.50 22.60 18.36
C PHE A 139 -5.16 22.50 19.13
N VAL A 140 -4.80 23.50 19.93
CA VAL A 140 -3.51 23.57 20.68
C VAL A 140 -3.64 23.04 22.12
N ILE A 141 -4.85 22.96 22.60
CA ILE A 141 -5.18 22.39 23.92
C ILE A 141 -5.53 20.89 23.75
#